data_b3d0b73b0e8ccff1d6af8ac5be890622
#
_entry.id   b3d0b73b0e8ccff1d6af8ac5be890622
#
_cell.length_a   1.000
_cell.length_b   1.000
_cell.length_c   1.000
_cell.angle_alpha   90.00
_cell.angle_beta   90.00
_cell.angle_gamma   90.00
#
_symmetry.space_group_name_H-M   'P 1'
#
loop_
_entity.id
_entity.type
_entity.pdbx_description
1 polymer ?
#
loop_
_entity_poly.entity_id
_entity_poly.type
_entity_poly.pdbx_seq_one_letter_code
_entity_poly.pdbx_strand_id
1 'polypeptide(L)'
;QAIADQESEIFLIHGVTGSGKTEIYLRTVADVLEQGRGAIILVPEISLTPQTVARFAGRFPDRVAVLHSALTDGERYDTWRRARASLIDVIVGPRSALFAPLSPLGLIVLDEEHDDSYKQEAPRPRYHARETALRLAALNSATVILGSATPSLESYRRATRGEFRLEEMPRRIMGHTRRLQELQARYHVPTIRYQSLEGAAPANSDPIRTDTLP
;
A
#
# COMPACT_ATOMS: atom_id res chain seq x y z
N GLN A 1 14.29 -5.50 10.64
CA GLN A 1 15.04 -5.49 11.91
C GLN A 1 14.16 -5.01 13.06
N ALA A 2 13.52 -3.82 12.98
CA ALA A 2 12.62 -3.28 14.01
C ALA A 2 11.49 -4.26 14.42
N ILE A 3 10.92 -4.98 13.44
CA ILE A 3 9.87 -5.98 13.72
C ILE A 3 10.46 -7.20 14.45
N ALA A 4 11.65 -7.65 14.06
CA ALA A 4 12.32 -8.78 14.71
C ALA A 4 12.69 -8.45 16.16
N ASP A 5 13.10 -7.20 16.42
CA ASP A 5 13.49 -6.69 17.74
C ASP A 5 12.30 -6.22 18.58
N GLN A 6 11.04 -6.31 18.03
CA GLN A 6 9.80 -5.79 18.62
C GLN A 6 9.83 -4.28 18.90
N GLU A 7 10.72 -3.56 18.24
CA GLU A 7 10.76 -2.10 18.28
C GLU A 7 9.69 -1.50 17.37
N SER A 8 9.00 -0.46 17.84
CA SER A 8 8.02 0.27 17.06
C SER A 8 8.71 1.32 16.21
N GLU A 9 8.72 1.15 14.90
CA GLU A 9 9.26 2.12 13.96
C GLU A 9 8.21 2.53 12.92
N ILE A 10 8.39 3.70 12.37
CA ILE A 10 7.54 4.25 11.31
C ILE A 10 8.38 4.38 10.04
N PHE A 11 7.96 3.68 9.00
CA PHE A 11 8.62 3.71 7.70
C PHE A 11 7.78 4.50 6.70
N LEU A 12 8.44 5.35 5.91
CA LEU A 12 7.89 5.93 4.69
C LEU A 12 8.55 5.27 3.49
N ILE A 13 7.80 4.46 2.76
CA ILE A 13 8.26 3.83 1.53
C ILE A 13 7.87 4.73 0.35
N HIS A 14 8.83 5.50 -0.14
CA HIS A 14 8.70 6.31 -1.34
C HIS A 14 9.11 5.48 -2.57
N GLY A 15 8.12 4.90 -3.25
CA GLY A 15 8.40 3.98 -4.34
C GLY A 15 7.46 4.17 -5.52
N VAL A 16 8.04 4.26 -6.73
CA VAL A 16 7.25 4.38 -7.97
C VAL A 16 6.24 3.23 -8.11
N THR A 17 5.19 3.46 -8.88
CA THR A 17 4.20 2.40 -9.18
C THR A 17 4.90 1.21 -9.84
N GLY A 18 4.68 0.00 -9.32
CA GLY A 18 5.36 -1.21 -9.80
C GLY A 18 6.78 -1.41 -9.23
N SER A 19 7.19 -0.66 -8.22
CA SER A 19 8.48 -0.86 -7.54
C SER A 19 8.52 -2.06 -6.59
N GLY A 20 7.36 -2.68 -6.33
CA GLY A 20 7.27 -3.84 -5.43
C GLY A 20 6.85 -3.51 -4.00
N LYS A 21 6.31 -2.33 -3.72
CA LYS A 21 5.80 -1.96 -2.39
C LYS A 21 4.92 -3.05 -1.76
N THR A 22 3.96 -3.57 -2.55
CA THR A 22 3.05 -4.63 -2.07
C THR A 22 3.80 -5.90 -1.63
N GLU A 23 4.89 -6.27 -2.29
CA GLU A 23 5.69 -7.44 -1.88
C GLU A 23 6.38 -7.18 -0.52
N ILE A 24 6.83 -5.96 -0.26
CA ILE A 24 7.35 -5.59 1.06
C ILE A 24 6.25 -5.75 2.11
N TYR A 25 5.04 -5.24 1.85
CA TYR A 25 3.91 -5.40 2.78
C TYR A 25 3.64 -6.87 3.09
N LEU A 26 3.57 -7.72 2.06
CA LEU A 26 3.32 -9.16 2.22
C LEU A 26 4.39 -9.85 3.06
N ARG A 27 5.68 -9.53 2.86
CA ARG A 27 6.77 -10.08 3.66
C ARG A 27 6.69 -9.61 5.11
N THR A 28 6.50 -8.31 5.30
CA THR A 28 6.37 -7.74 6.66
C THR A 28 5.16 -8.32 7.41
N VAL A 29 4.04 -8.56 6.71
CA VAL A 29 2.90 -9.27 7.28
C VAL A 29 3.30 -10.68 7.72
N ALA A 30 4.03 -11.43 6.88
CA ALA A 30 4.48 -12.77 7.23
C ALA A 30 5.33 -12.77 8.51
N ASP A 31 6.32 -11.86 8.60
CA ASP A 31 7.19 -11.73 9.76
C ASP A 31 6.40 -11.42 11.06
N VAL A 32 5.38 -10.57 10.96
CA VAL A 32 4.51 -10.22 12.10
C VAL A 32 3.62 -11.39 12.51
N LEU A 33 3.10 -12.14 11.54
CA LEU A 33 2.29 -13.32 11.82
C LEU A 33 3.11 -14.47 12.45
N GLU A 34 4.38 -14.61 12.11
CA GLU A 34 5.32 -15.55 12.76
C GLU A 34 5.56 -15.19 14.22
N GLN A 35 5.45 -13.91 14.58
CA GLN A 35 5.51 -13.44 15.95
C GLN A 35 4.18 -13.58 16.71
N GLY A 36 3.15 -14.17 16.11
CA GLY A 36 1.81 -14.30 16.69
C GLY A 36 1.05 -12.97 16.80
N ARG A 37 1.41 -11.96 16.00
CA ARG A 37 0.78 -10.63 15.99
C ARG A 37 -0.02 -10.43 14.71
N GLY A 38 -1.04 -9.57 14.75
CA GLY A 38 -1.89 -9.28 13.62
C GLY A 38 -1.45 -8.05 12.81
N ALA A 39 -2.00 -7.91 11.62
CA ALA A 39 -1.72 -6.80 10.72
C ALA A 39 -3.00 -6.16 10.15
N ILE A 40 -3.01 -4.83 10.06
CA ILE A 40 -4.04 -4.04 9.39
C ILE A 40 -3.43 -3.41 8.15
N ILE A 41 -4.05 -3.65 7.00
CA ILE A 41 -3.64 -3.10 5.71
C ILE A 41 -4.73 -2.15 5.22
N LEU A 42 -4.42 -0.87 5.24
CA LEU A 42 -5.31 0.15 4.71
C LEU A 42 -4.99 0.41 3.25
N VAL A 43 -6.03 0.38 2.43
CA VAL A 43 -5.96 0.74 1.01
C VAL A 43 -7.09 1.72 0.71
N PRO A 44 -6.91 2.69 -0.20
CA PRO A 44 -8.03 3.50 -0.69
C PRO A 44 -9.14 2.62 -1.23
N GLU A 45 -10.40 3.01 -1.02
CA GLU A 45 -11.56 2.18 -1.40
C GLU A 45 -11.55 1.84 -2.90
N ILE A 46 -11.11 2.78 -3.75
CA ILE A 46 -10.95 2.58 -5.19
C ILE A 46 -9.85 1.58 -5.55
N SER A 47 -8.88 1.37 -4.66
CA SER A 47 -7.75 0.44 -4.83
C SER A 47 -8.03 -0.93 -4.21
N LEU A 48 -9.15 -1.09 -3.50
CA LEU A 48 -9.59 -2.36 -2.90
C LEU A 48 -10.21 -3.27 -3.98
N THR A 49 -9.43 -3.61 -4.97
CA THR A 49 -9.84 -4.47 -6.07
C THR A 49 -9.79 -5.96 -5.69
N PRO A 50 -10.57 -6.83 -6.38
CA PRO A 50 -10.46 -8.27 -6.18
C PRO A 50 -9.02 -8.80 -6.35
N GLN A 51 -8.22 -8.17 -7.21
CA GLN A 51 -6.82 -8.53 -7.42
C GLN A 51 -5.95 -8.18 -6.19
N THR A 52 -6.19 -7.03 -5.57
CA THR A 52 -5.48 -6.64 -4.33
C THR A 52 -5.83 -7.60 -3.22
N VAL A 53 -7.11 -7.91 -3.03
CA VAL A 53 -7.58 -8.88 -2.03
C VAL A 53 -6.99 -10.27 -2.28
N ALA A 54 -7.02 -10.76 -3.51
CA ALA A 54 -6.50 -12.08 -3.88
C ALA A 54 -5.00 -12.24 -3.59
N ARG A 55 -4.20 -11.15 -3.65
CA ARG A 55 -2.79 -11.19 -3.29
C ARG A 55 -2.57 -11.51 -1.82
N PHE A 56 -3.35 -10.88 -0.93
CA PHE A 56 -3.27 -11.14 0.51
C PHE A 56 -3.88 -12.50 0.87
N ALA A 57 -5.08 -12.81 0.36
CA ALA A 57 -5.76 -14.08 0.62
C ALA A 57 -4.96 -15.29 0.09
N GLY A 58 -4.34 -15.17 -1.08
CA GLY A 58 -3.50 -16.23 -1.65
C GLY A 58 -2.17 -16.44 -0.89
N ARG A 59 -1.67 -15.40 -0.22
CA ARG A 59 -0.44 -15.49 0.59
C ARG A 59 -0.72 -16.01 2.01
N PHE A 60 -1.90 -15.68 2.56
CA PHE A 60 -2.31 -16.02 3.93
C PHE A 60 -3.69 -16.65 3.93
N PRO A 61 -3.84 -17.90 3.43
CA PRO A 61 -5.13 -18.59 3.37
C PRO A 61 -5.79 -18.64 4.75
N ASP A 62 -7.10 -18.44 4.79
CA ASP A 62 -7.97 -18.50 5.98
C ASP A 62 -7.64 -17.49 7.09
N ARG A 63 -6.59 -16.68 6.95
CA ARG A 63 -6.14 -15.70 7.95
C ARG A 63 -6.52 -14.26 7.61
N VAL A 64 -7.05 -14.01 6.41
CA VAL A 64 -7.36 -12.67 5.90
C VAL A 64 -8.85 -12.43 5.91
N ALA A 65 -9.27 -11.26 6.40
CA ALA A 65 -10.60 -10.75 6.14
C ALA A 65 -10.54 -9.37 5.47
N VAL A 66 -11.59 -9.07 4.71
CA VAL A 66 -11.69 -7.80 3.98
C VAL A 66 -12.89 -7.03 4.52
N LEU A 67 -12.65 -5.77 4.85
CA LEU A 67 -13.71 -4.80 5.17
C LEU A 67 -13.89 -3.86 3.98
N HIS A 68 -15.12 -3.63 3.56
CA HIS A 68 -15.47 -2.66 2.52
C HIS A 68 -16.90 -2.13 2.72
N SER A 69 -17.25 -1.07 2.01
CA SER A 69 -18.54 -0.39 2.15
C SER A 69 -19.75 -1.24 1.76
N ALA A 70 -19.57 -2.19 0.83
CA ALA A 70 -20.64 -3.07 0.35
C ALA A 70 -20.97 -4.25 1.28
N LEU A 71 -20.21 -4.47 2.37
CA LEU A 71 -20.57 -5.47 3.37
C LEU A 71 -21.85 -5.08 4.12
N THR A 72 -22.75 -6.05 4.30
CA THR A 72 -23.89 -5.90 5.19
C THR A 72 -23.43 -5.73 6.64
N ASP A 73 -24.30 -5.20 7.50
CA ASP A 73 -23.98 -5.06 8.93
C ASP A 73 -23.69 -6.42 9.59
N GLY A 74 -24.38 -7.49 9.16
CA GLY A 74 -24.14 -8.86 9.64
C GLY A 74 -22.75 -9.36 9.28
N GLU A 75 -22.33 -9.24 8.01
CA GLU A 75 -21.00 -9.65 7.55
C GLU A 75 -19.90 -8.84 8.23
N ARG A 76 -20.12 -7.55 8.43
CA ARG A 76 -19.19 -6.67 9.15
C ARG A 76 -19.06 -7.09 10.62
N TYR A 77 -20.18 -7.40 11.26
CA TYR A 77 -20.22 -7.88 12.64
C TYR A 77 -19.53 -9.25 12.79
N ASP A 78 -19.76 -10.18 11.88
CA ASP A 78 -19.09 -11.48 11.88
C ASP A 78 -17.59 -11.36 11.69
N THR A 79 -17.14 -10.50 10.77
CA THR A 79 -15.73 -10.19 10.58
C THR A 79 -15.12 -9.63 11.86
N TRP A 80 -15.81 -8.70 12.52
CA TRP A 80 -15.38 -8.10 13.78
C TRP A 80 -15.24 -9.15 14.90
N ARG A 81 -16.24 -10.05 15.03
CA ARG A 81 -16.19 -11.15 16.01
C ARG A 81 -15.04 -12.11 15.75
N ARG A 82 -14.82 -12.47 14.49
CA ARG A 82 -13.72 -13.37 14.10
C ARG A 82 -12.35 -12.73 14.39
N ALA A 83 -12.18 -11.45 14.09
CA ALA A 83 -10.98 -10.71 14.41
C ALA A 83 -10.72 -10.68 15.93
N ARG A 84 -11.75 -10.37 16.73
CA ARG A 84 -11.68 -10.35 18.20
C ARG A 84 -11.37 -11.72 18.80
N ALA A 85 -11.83 -12.79 18.16
CA ALA A 85 -11.59 -14.18 18.58
C ALA A 85 -10.26 -14.75 18.09
N SER A 86 -9.39 -13.90 17.46
CA SER A 86 -8.12 -14.31 16.85
C SER A 86 -8.26 -15.44 15.81
N LEU A 87 -9.41 -15.50 15.14
CA LEU A 87 -9.65 -16.39 14.00
C LEU A 87 -9.22 -15.77 12.67
N ILE A 88 -8.85 -14.50 12.70
CA ILE A 88 -8.34 -13.70 11.58
C ILE A 88 -7.18 -12.89 12.13
N ASP A 89 -6.09 -12.86 11.39
CA ASP A 89 -4.86 -12.16 11.78
C ASP A 89 -4.56 -10.96 10.89
N VAL A 90 -5.15 -10.90 9.70
CA VAL A 90 -4.94 -9.83 8.73
C VAL A 90 -6.27 -9.22 8.31
N ILE A 91 -6.39 -7.92 8.47
CA ILE A 91 -7.54 -7.15 7.98
C ILE A 91 -7.07 -6.26 6.83
N VAL A 92 -7.74 -6.36 5.69
CA VAL A 92 -7.53 -5.47 4.53
C VAL A 92 -8.79 -4.63 4.33
N GLY A 93 -8.66 -3.33 4.15
CA GLY A 93 -9.82 -2.47 3.92
C GLY A 93 -9.52 -0.98 3.88
N PRO A 94 -10.56 -0.15 3.74
CA PRO A 94 -10.42 1.31 3.75
C PRO A 94 -10.13 1.82 5.16
N ARG A 95 -10.09 3.14 5.32
CA ARG A 95 -9.78 3.80 6.60
C ARG A 95 -10.53 3.23 7.83
N SER A 96 -11.76 2.76 7.65
CA SER A 96 -12.56 2.19 8.76
C SER A 96 -12.03 0.84 9.26
N ALA A 97 -11.26 0.13 8.46
CA ALA A 97 -10.62 -1.12 8.85
C ALA A 97 -9.61 -0.94 9.99
N LEU A 98 -9.12 0.29 10.20
CA LEU A 98 -8.22 0.63 11.30
C LEU A 98 -8.78 0.29 12.69
N PHE A 99 -10.10 0.24 12.83
CA PHE A 99 -10.77 -0.04 14.09
C PHE A 99 -11.11 -1.53 14.29
N ALA A 100 -10.60 -2.41 13.44
CA ALA A 100 -10.76 -3.85 13.64
C ALA A 100 -10.04 -4.32 14.92
N PRO A 101 -10.67 -5.14 15.75
CA PRO A 101 -10.15 -5.52 17.07
C PRO A 101 -9.11 -6.64 17.00
N LEU A 102 -8.04 -6.42 16.24
CA LEU A 102 -6.91 -7.35 16.22
C LEU A 102 -6.03 -7.14 17.45
N SER A 103 -5.77 -8.22 18.18
CA SER A 103 -4.88 -8.20 19.35
C SER A 103 -4.15 -9.53 19.47
N PRO A 104 -2.81 -9.52 19.62
CA PRO A 104 -1.93 -8.35 19.59
C PRO A 104 -1.71 -7.80 18.19
N LEU A 105 -1.75 -6.47 18.04
CA LEU A 105 -1.47 -5.78 16.76
C LEU A 105 0.03 -5.55 16.60
N GLY A 106 0.59 -5.94 15.45
CA GLY A 106 2.02 -5.84 15.15
C GLY A 106 2.37 -4.90 14.01
N LEU A 107 1.43 -4.71 13.08
CA LEU A 107 1.70 -3.93 11.87
C LEU A 107 0.46 -3.16 11.42
N ILE A 108 0.68 -1.93 11.00
CA ILE A 108 -0.30 -1.15 10.25
C ILE A 108 0.36 -0.67 8.96
N VAL A 109 -0.22 -0.99 7.81
CA VAL A 109 0.21 -0.51 6.50
C VAL A 109 -0.84 0.47 5.97
N LEU A 110 -0.40 1.60 5.45
CA LEU A 110 -1.21 2.52 4.65
C LEU A 110 -0.64 2.56 3.24
N ASP A 111 -1.31 1.92 2.30
CA ASP A 111 -0.93 2.02 0.89
C ASP A 111 -1.54 3.29 0.28
N GLU A 112 -0.79 3.96 -0.60
CA GLU A 112 -1.11 5.28 -1.15
C GLU A 112 -1.50 6.29 -0.04
N GLU A 113 -0.61 6.46 0.96
CA GLU A 113 -0.85 7.22 2.21
C GLU A 113 -1.28 8.69 1.99
N HIS A 114 -1.02 9.21 0.77
CA HIS A 114 -1.39 10.56 0.35
C HIS A 114 -2.86 10.71 -0.06
N ASP A 115 -3.58 9.59 -0.22
CA ASP A 115 -4.96 9.62 -0.74
C ASP A 115 -5.92 10.33 0.22
N ASP A 116 -6.72 11.25 -0.31
CA ASP A 116 -7.67 12.05 0.46
C ASP A 116 -8.75 11.22 1.14
N SER A 117 -9.03 10.00 0.66
CA SER A 117 -10.01 9.10 1.28
C SER A 117 -9.65 8.69 2.70
N TYR A 118 -8.40 8.87 3.11
CA TYR A 118 -7.96 8.63 4.49
C TYR A 118 -8.41 9.71 5.47
N LYS A 119 -8.90 10.84 4.99
CA LYS A 119 -9.50 11.89 5.81
C LYS A 119 -11.01 11.70 5.88
N GLN A 120 -11.53 11.49 7.07
CA GLN A 120 -12.99 11.45 7.29
C GLN A 120 -13.53 12.83 7.56
N GLU A 121 -14.31 13.38 6.63
CA GLU A 121 -14.95 14.68 6.79
C GLU A 121 -16.34 14.57 7.43
N ALA A 122 -17.06 13.50 7.13
CA ALA A 122 -18.37 13.14 7.69
C ALA A 122 -18.56 11.61 7.66
N PRO A 123 -19.38 11.02 8.55
CA PRO A 123 -19.94 11.62 9.77
C PRO A 123 -18.88 11.86 10.86
N ARG A 124 -19.29 12.41 12.01
CA ARG A 124 -18.44 12.48 13.21
C ARG A 124 -18.28 11.09 13.86
N PRO A 125 -17.12 10.80 14.51
CA PRO A 125 -15.96 11.66 14.72
C PRO A 125 -15.14 11.85 13.43
N ARG A 126 -14.61 13.06 13.24
CA ARG A 126 -13.68 13.36 12.14
C ARG A 126 -12.27 12.90 12.53
N TYR A 127 -11.60 12.18 11.66
CA TYR A 127 -10.23 11.72 11.89
C TYR A 127 -9.48 11.57 10.57
N HIS A 128 -8.17 11.53 10.66
CA HIS A 128 -7.29 11.16 9.57
C HIS A 128 -6.69 9.78 9.87
N ALA A 129 -6.86 8.82 8.96
CA ALA A 129 -6.43 7.43 9.22
C ALA A 129 -4.94 7.33 9.52
N ARG A 130 -4.07 8.11 8.84
CA ARG A 130 -2.63 8.14 9.11
C ARG A 130 -2.33 8.51 10.56
N GLU A 131 -2.84 9.63 11.05
CA GLU A 131 -2.58 10.09 12.42
C GLU A 131 -3.16 9.12 13.46
N THR A 132 -4.32 8.54 13.16
CA THR A 132 -4.93 7.53 14.04
C THR A 132 -4.11 6.24 14.03
N ALA A 133 -3.60 5.81 12.87
CA ALA A 133 -2.73 4.64 12.75
C ALA A 133 -1.43 4.81 13.55
N LEU A 134 -0.79 5.96 13.46
CA LEU A 134 0.41 6.28 14.24
C LEU A 134 0.13 6.20 15.75
N ARG A 135 -1.00 6.75 16.18
CA ARG A 135 -1.39 6.69 17.59
C ARG A 135 -1.72 5.26 18.05
N LEU A 136 -2.45 4.51 17.24
CA LEU A 136 -2.80 3.12 17.53
C LEU A 136 -1.54 2.24 17.59
N ALA A 137 -0.62 2.44 16.67
CA ALA A 137 0.66 1.74 16.65
C ALA A 137 1.49 2.01 17.90
N ALA A 138 1.59 3.27 18.33
CA ALA A 138 2.29 3.63 19.56
C ALA A 138 1.69 2.95 20.81
N LEU A 139 0.36 2.78 20.86
CA LEU A 139 -0.33 2.10 21.95
C LEU A 139 -0.11 0.60 21.98
N ASN A 140 0.24 -0.02 20.84
CA ASN A 140 0.40 -1.46 20.67
C ASN A 140 1.85 -1.89 20.43
N SER A 141 2.82 -0.98 20.47
CA SER A 141 4.20 -1.24 20.02
C SER A 141 4.22 -1.89 18.63
N ALA A 142 3.39 -1.36 17.72
CA ALA A 142 3.26 -1.87 16.36
C ALA A 142 4.09 -1.01 15.40
N THR A 143 4.58 -1.62 14.34
CA THR A 143 5.26 -0.93 13.25
C THR A 143 4.24 -0.30 12.29
N VAL A 144 4.58 0.86 11.72
CA VAL A 144 3.77 1.51 10.68
C VAL A 144 4.55 1.61 9.38
N ILE A 145 3.92 1.22 8.28
CA ILE A 145 4.44 1.42 6.93
C ILE A 145 3.50 2.34 6.17
N LEU A 146 4.01 3.50 5.78
CA LEU A 146 3.36 4.45 4.90
C LEU A 146 3.93 4.27 3.49
N GLY A 147 3.15 3.82 2.53
CA GLY A 147 3.61 3.58 1.17
C GLY A 147 2.98 4.54 0.18
N SER A 148 3.80 5.14 -0.68
CA SER A 148 3.31 6.03 -1.75
C SER A 148 4.32 6.17 -2.88
N ALA A 149 3.81 6.45 -4.10
CA ALA A 149 4.62 6.92 -5.20
C ALA A 149 4.82 8.46 -5.13
N THR A 150 3.90 9.15 -4.50
CA THR A 150 3.85 10.60 -4.33
C THR A 150 3.51 10.92 -2.88
N PRO A 151 4.44 10.75 -1.94
CA PRO A 151 4.18 10.96 -0.51
C PRO A 151 3.58 12.34 -0.23
N SER A 152 2.68 12.39 0.76
CA SER A 152 2.16 13.67 1.25
C SER A 152 3.30 14.53 1.78
N LEU A 153 3.13 15.85 1.68
CA LEU A 153 4.15 16.80 2.14
C LEU A 153 4.47 16.63 3.63
N GLU A 154 3.44 16.33 4.42
CA GLU A 154 3.56 16.09 5.86
C GLU A 154 4.41 14.86 6.16
N SER A 155 4.12 13.72 5.50
CA SER A 155 4.87 12.47 5.70
C SER A 155 6.31 12.62 5.22
N TYR A 156 6.52 13.23 4.06
CA TYR A 156 7.85 13.46 3.51
C TYR A 156 8.69 14.37 4.43
N ARG A 157 8.10 15.47 4.92
CA ARG A 157 8.76 16.37 5.87
C ARG A 157 9.15 15.66 7.17
N ARG A 158 8.28 14.81 7.71
CA ARG A 158 8.57 14.02 8.92
C ARG A 158 9.71 13.03 8.66
N ALA A 159 9.74 12.39 7.50
CA ALA A 159 10.82 11.49 7.11
C ALA A 159 12.16 12.24 6.95
N THR A 160 12.18 13.40 6.31
CA THR A 160 13.41 14.20 6.17
C THR A 160 13.94 14.76 7.50
N ARG A 161 13.10 14.83 8.53
CA ARG A 161 13.51 15.21 9.90
C ARG A 161 13.95 14.02 10.75
N GLY A 162 13.90 12.80 10.21
CA GLY A 162 14.25 11.59 10.94
C GLY A 162 13.16 11.09 11.90
N GLU A 163 11.94 11.66 11.86
CA GLU A 163 10.79 11.15 12.63
C GLU A 163 10.25 9.83 12.03
N PHE A 164 10.37 9.68 10.70
CA PHE A 164 10.06 8.46 9.97
C PHE A 164 11.32 7.98 9.27
N ARG A 165 11.49 6.68 9.16
CA ARG A 165 12.54 6.09 8.35
C ARG A 165 12.15 6.11 6.88
N LEU A 166 12.91 6.86 6.06
CA LEU A 166 12.68 6.94 4.62
C LEU A 166 13.35 5.78 3.91
N GLU A 167 12.56 5.03 3.13
CA GLU A 167 13.06 3.97 2.25
C GLU A 167 12.64 4.30 0.81
N GLU A 168 13.61 4.46 -0.09
CA GLU A 168 13.36 4.83 -1.47
C GLU A 168 13.42 3.63 -2.41
N MET A 169 12.39 3.51 -3.28
CA MET A 169 12.29 2.47 -4.29
C MET A 169 12.11 3.12 -5.69
N PRO A 170 13.16 3.74 -6.24
CA PRO A 170 13.06 4.56 -7.46
C PRO A 170 12.88 3.75 -8.75
N ARG A 171 13.05 2.42 -8.70
CA ARG A 171 13.02 1.57 -9.89
C ARG A 171 11.79 0.69 -9.92
N ARG A 172 11.17 0.55 -11.09
CA ARG A 172 10.14 -0.47 -11.32
C ARG A 172 10.76 -1.86 -11.38
N ILE A 173 10.15 -2.82 -10.69
CA ILE A 173 10.52 -4.22 -10.86
C ILE A 173 9.85 -4.70 -12.16
N MET A 174 10.63 -4.78 -13.21
CA MET A 174 10.18 -5.30 -14.51
C MET A 174 10.04 -6.83 -14.42
N GLY A 175 9.04 -7.30 -13.68
CA GLY A 175 8.67 -8.73 -13.64
C GLY A 175 8.22 -9.28 -15.00
N HIS A 176 8.08 -8.41 -15.99
CA HIS A 176 7.72 -8.77 -17.36
C HIS A 176 8.88 -9.32 -18.16
N THR A 177 10.13 -9.00 -17.84
CA THR A 177 11.28 -9.41 -18.68
C THR A 177 11.43 -10.92 -18.73
N ARG A 178 11.32 -11.60 -17.60
CA ARG A 178 11.41 -13.06 -17.56
C ARG A 178 10.19 -13.73 -18.21
N ARG A 179 8.99 -13.23 -17.94
CA ARG A 179 7.75 -13.75 -18.55
C ARG A 179 7.63 -13.39 -20.02
N LEU A 180 8.12 -12.22 -20.47
CA LEU A 180 8.25 -11.87 -21.88
C LEU A 180 9.29 -12.76 -22.59
N GLN A 181 10.42 -13.04 -21.97
CA GLN A 181 11.43 -13.96 -22.50
C GLN A 181 10.88 -15.40 -22.60
N GLU A 182 10.14 -15.87 -21.60
CA GLU A 182 9.47 -17.18 -21.64
C GLU A 182 8.38 -17.23 -22.72
N LEU A 183 7.57 -16.16 -22.87
CA LEU A 183 6.56 -16.06 -23.93
C LEU A 183 7.19 -15.90 -25.31
N GLN A 184 8.24 -15.13 -25.45
CA GLN A 184 9.00 -14.97 -26.71
C GLN A 184 9.64 -16.27 -27.14
N ALA A 185 10.24 -17.03 -26.19
CA ALA A 185 10.79 -18.34 -26.47
C ALA A 185 9.70 -19.37 -26.88
N ARG A 186 8.51 -19.28 -26.28
CA ARG A 186 7.40 -20.21 -26.52
C ARG A 186 6.65 -19.93 -27.82
N TYR A 187 6.54 -18.65 -28.21
CA TYR A 187 5.72 -18.23 -29.36
C TYR A 187 6.50 -17.61 -30.51
N HIS A 188 7.86 -17.66 -30.46
CA HIS A 188 8.75 -17.10 -31.51
C HIS A 188 8.45 -15.63 -31.87
N VAL A 189 8.01 -14.83 -30.90
CA VAL A 189 7.72 -13.41 -31.10
C VAL A 189 9.02 -12.62 -31.15
N PRO A 190 9.29 -11.80 -32.19
CA PRO A 190 10.52 -11.03 -32.29
C PRO A 190 10.64 -10.00 -31.16
N THR A 191 11.86 -9.80 -30.68
CA THR A 191 12.16 -8.83 -29.63
C THR A 191 11.98 -7.41 -30.15
N ILE A 192 10.94 -6.70 -29.70
CA ILE A 192 10.80 -5.27 -29.95
C ILE A 192 11.79 -4.56 -29.00
N ARG A 193 12.89 -4.08 -29.53
CA ARG A 193 13.80 -3.20 -28.79
C ARG A 193 13.16 -1.82 -28.73
N TYR A 194 12.64 -1.43 -27.60
CA TYR A 194 12.39 -0.02 -27.30
C TYR A 194 13.76 0.64 -27.16
N GLN A 195 14.17 1.44 -28.16
CA GLN A 195 15.26 2.38 -27.97
C GLN A 195 14.80 3.40 -26.94
N SER A 196 15.50 3.47 -25.81
CA SER A 196 15.31 4.54 -24.85
C SER A 196 15.57 5.87 -25.57
N LEU A 197 14.59 6.77 -25.51
CA LEU A 197 14.72 8.15 -26.01
C LEU A 197 15.60 9.01 -25.06
N GLU A 198 16.65 8.44 -24.51
CA GLU A 198 17.69 9.19 -23.82
C GLU A 198 18.59 9.81 -24.88
N GLY A 199 18.33 11.07 -25.20
CA GLY A 199 19.18 11.84 -26.09
C GLY A 199 18.50 12.70 -27.16
N ALA A 200 17.17 12.75 -27.24
CA ALA A 200 16.50 13.71 -28.07
C ALA A 200 16.46 15.09 -27.39
N ALA A 201 17.37 15.99 -27.74
CA ALA A 201 17.24 17.40 -27.41
C ALA A 201 15.88 17.93 -27.91
N PRO A 202 15.22 18.88 -27.20
CA PRO A 202 13.94 19.40 -27.62
C PRO A 202 14.12 20.10 -28.97
N ALA A 203 13.47 19.57 -29.99
CA ALA A 203 13.38 20.23 -31.29
C ALA A 203 12.67 21.57 -31.09
N ASN A 204 13.30 22.63 -31.63
CA ASN A 204 12.83 24.00 -31.66
C ASN A 204 11.33 24.11 -31.85
N SER A 205 10.71 24.85 -30.95
CA SER A 205 9.34 25.33 -31.04
C SER A 205 9.27 26.41 -32.15
N ASP A 206 8.78 26.04 -33.31
CA ASP A 206 8.32 27.03 -34.31
C ASP A 206 7.02 27.67 -33.80
N PRO A 207 6.85 29.00 -33.95
CA PRO A 207 5.67 29.70 -33.46
C PRO A 207 4.45 29.35 -34.33
N ILE A 208 3.36 29.00 -33.64
CA ILE A 208 2.03 28.77 -34.24
C ILE A 208 1.61 30.05 -35.00
N ARG A 209 1.54 29.99 -36.31
CA ARG A 209 0.86 30.98 -37.13
C ARG A 209 -0.64 30.86 -36.94
N THR A 210 -1.23 31.87 -36.32
CA THR A 210 -2.68 32.10 -36.36
C THR A 210 -3.04 32.68 -37.72
N ASP A 211 -3.48 31.86 -38.65
CA ASP A 211 -4.19 32.33 -39.84
C ASP A 211 -5.68 32.06 -39.69
N THR A 212 -6.39 33.14 -39.81
CA THR A 212 -7.82 33.38 -39.80
C THR A 212 -8.57 32.46 -40.75
N LEU A 213 -9.65 31.89 -40.24
CA LEU A 213 -10.73 31.27 -41.02
C LEU A 213 -11.64 32.35 -41.65
N PRO A 214 -12.17 32.10 -42.85
CA PRO A 214 -13.23 32.92 -43.43
C PRO A 214 -14.60 32.62 -42.84
#